data_9f6bf5a25ab8a9302d493652af9f72b7
#
_entry.id   9f6bf5a25ab8a9302d493652af9f72b7
#
_cell.length_a   1.000
_cell.length_b   1.000
_cell.length_c   1.000
_cell.angle_alpha   90.00
_cell.angle_beta   90.00
_cell.angle_gamma   90.00
#
_symmetry.space_group_name_H-M   'P 1'
#
loop_
_entity.id
_entity.type
_entity.pdbx_description
1 polymer ?
#
loop_
_entity_poly.entity_id
_entity_poly.type
_entity_poly.pdbx_seq_one_letter_code
_entity_poly.pdbx_strand_id
1 'polypeptide(L)'
;CMDRLKKLESFHFYRAGKPLYFGKRRDITVTPFYVSHSATDSYMLKIQCDGKTVIHAGDFREHGYLGEGLRRVIDKFHIAGNVDVLIVEGTNVGQPNKPVKSEEEVCNCFKEIMAKRKNVFVLCSSQDADRLESVYQANYSTEPWRPFVCDSFQAETIDRIAQEYKGLGPHYQFDKGVVYVYNYNSVMNKGLVAKMKECGFTMLIRSSDKFAEWIDDILKFCNKEETSFVYSMYRGYVEKSWGGYNEKTDAFILPLVAGSTPDLKGSKRYDYNHTSGHASIQSLKEICELIGPKTAIIPIHHNPDADFHTIGLRKD
;
A
#
# COMPACT_ATOMS: atom_id res chain seq x y z
N CYS A 1 -24.91 15.29 8.63
CA CYS A 1 -24.91 14.01 7.86
C CYS A 1 -25.59 14.13 6.50
N MET A 2 -26.82 14.66 6.43
CA MET A 2 -27.59 14.80 5.17
C MET A 2 -26.89 15.64 4.09
N ASP A 3 -26.21 16.74 4.45
CA ASP A 3 -25.46 17.56 3.47
C ASP A 3 -24.21 16.87 2.90
N ARG A 4 -23.62 15.94 3.66
CA ARG A 4 -22.51 15.08 3.15
C ARG A 4 -23.05 14.03 2.17
N LEU A 5 -24.20 13.43 2.42
CA LEU A 5 -24.83 12.47 1.52
C LEU A 5 -25.26 13.11 0.20
N LYS A 6 -25.86 14.32 0.24
CA LYS A 6 -26.19 15.09 -0.98
C LYS A 6 -24.95 15.45 -1.81
N LYS A 7 -23.82 15.72 -1.17
CA LYS A 7 -22.55 15.90 -1.87
C LYS A 7 -22.08 14.60 -2.55
N LEU A 8 -22.27 13.44 -1.94
CA LEU A 8 -21.91 12.14 -2.52
C LEU A 8 -22.73 11.80 -3.77
N GLU A 9 -23.98 12.22 -3.84
CA GLU A 9 -24.84 12.05 -5.04
C GLU A 9 -24.32 12.81 -6.28
N SER A 10 -23.46 13.82 -6.09
CA SER A 10 -22.83 14.57 -7.16
C SER A 10 -21.49 14.00 -7.63
N PHE A 11 -20.95 12.94 -6.99
CA PHE A 11 -19.72 12.30 -7.40
C PHE A 11 -19.93 11.33 -8.57
N HIS A 12 -19.11 11.48 -9.58
CA HIS A 12 -19.01 10.49 -10.65
C HIS A 12 -17.98 9.43 -10.27
N PHE A 13 -18.44 8.18 -10.21
CA PHE A 13 -17.53 7.06 -9.93
C PHE A 13 -16.77 6.68 -11.18
N TYR A 14 -15.47 6.52 -11.07
CA TYR A 14 -14.67 5.94 -12.12
C TYR A 14 -14.95 4.43 -12.25
N ARG A 15 -15.02 3.99 -13.50
CA ARG A 15 -15.01 2.56 -13.83
C ARG A 15 -13.86 2.32 -14.80
N ALA A 16 -12.93 1.47 -14.44
CA ALA A 16 -11.76 1.18 -15.25
C ALA A 16 -12.14 0.81 -16.70
N GLY A 17 -11.51 1.45 -17.65
CA GLY A 17 -11.76 1.27 -19.09
C GLY A 17 -13.07 1.88 -19.61
N LYS A 18 -13.84 2.61 -18.80
CA LYS A 18 -15.05 3.31 -19.24
C LYS A 18 -14.78 4.80 -19.39
N PRO A 19 -14.98 5.38 -20.59
CA PRO A 19 -14.75 6.80 -20.82
C PRO A 19 -15.81 7.65 -20.14
N LEU A 20 -15.38 8.76 -19.59
CA LEU A 20 -16.18 9.87 -19.09
C LEU A 20 -16.02 11.06 -20.03
N TYR A 21 -17.08 11.81 -20.25
CA TYR A 21 -17.11 12.93 -21.18
C TYR A 21 -17.32 14.24 -20.45
N PHE A 22 -16.44 15.21 -20.69
CA PHE A 22 -16.43 16.53 -20.06
C PHE A 22 -16.49 17.64 -21.11
N GLY A 23 -16.69 18.87 -20.62
CA GLY A 23 -16.88 20.05 -21.48
C GLY A 23 -18.33 20.23 -21.97
N LYS A 24 -18.69 21.47 -22.34
CA LYS A 24 -20.04 21.79 -22.85
C LYS A 24 -20.37 21.03 -24.15
N ARG A 25 -19.35 20.72 -24.96
CA ARG A 25 -19.48 19.98 -26.22
C ARG A 25 -19.16 18.49 -26.08
N ARG A 26 -18.82 18.01 -24.86
CA ARG A 26 -18.31 16.66 -24.61
C ARG A 26 -17.05 16.35 -25.42
N ASP A 27 -16.21 17.34 -25.61
CA ASP A 27 -14.98 17.31 -26.41
C ASP A 27 -13.76 16.82 -25.64
N ILE A 28 -13.88 16.65 -24.32
CA ILE A 28 -12.86 16.06 -23.49
C ILE A 28 -13.32 14.68 -23.07
N THR A 29 -12.51 13.67 -23.37
CA THR A 29 -12.74 12.28 -22.92
C THR A 29 -11.67 11.89 -21.91
N VAL A 30 -12.08 11.33 -20.77
CA VAL A 30 -11.18 10.80 -19.74
C VAL A 30 -11.51 9.34 -19.50
N THR A 31 -10.55 8.47 -19.75
CA THR A 31 -10.69 7.03 -19.49
C THR A 31 -9.74 6.61 -18.38
N PRO A 32 -10.26 6.18 -17.21
CA PRO A 32 -9.44 5.70 -16.10
C PRO A 32 -9.02 4.23 -16.30
N PHE A 33 -7.83 3.88 -15.86
CA PHE A 33 -7.32 2.51 -15.79
C PHE A 33 -6.69 2.26 -14.44
N TYR A 34 -6.95 1.11 -13.83
CA TYR A 34 -6.30 0.74 -12.59
C TYR A 34 -4.80 0.63 -12.74
N VAL A 35 -4.09 1.13 -11.72
CA VAL A 35 -2.66 0.90 -11.52
C VAL A 35 -2.42 0.36 -10.11
N SER A 36 -1.43 -0.50 -9.95
CA SER A 36 -0.99 -0.95 -8.63
C SER A 36 -0.25 0.19 -7.92
N HIS A 37 -0.61 0.47 -6.70
CA HIS A 37 0.01 1.45 -5.81
C HIS A 37 -0.19 1.01 -4.34
N SER A 38 0.43 1.71 -3.38
CA SER A 38 0.22 1.48 -1.92
C SER A 38 -1.12 2.02 -1.40
N ALA A 39 -2.03 2.40 -2.28
CA ALA A 39 -3.39 2.79 -1.97
C ALA A 39 -4.36 2.12 -2.95
N THR A 40 -5.51 1.68 -2.45
CA THR A 40 -6.61 1.18 -3.29
C THR A 40 -7.16 2.29 -4.17
N ASP A 41 -7.81 1.90 -5.29
CA ASP A 41 -8.42 2.84 -6.24
C ASP A 41 -7.45 3.86 -6.86
N SER A 42 -6.22 3.44 -7.14
CA SER A 42 -5.27 4.25 -7.89
C SER A 42 -5.48 4.09 -9.40
N TYR A 43 -5.43 5.21 -10.13
CA TYR A 43 -5.75 5.24 -11.56
C TYR A 43 -4.70 5.98 -12.39
N MET A 44 -4.40 5.40 -13.54
CA MET A 44 -3.87 6.10 -14.70
C MET A 44 -5.04 6.67 -15.50
N LEU A 45 -4.93 7.90 -16.00
CA LEU A 45 -5.95 8.57 -16.79
C LEU A 45 -5.47 8.79 -18.23
N LYS A 46 -6.21 8.28 -19.20
CA LYS A 46 -6.06 8.66 -20.61
C LYS A 46 -7.01 9.81 -20.91
N ILE A 47 -6.47 10.97 -21.25
CA ILE A 47 -7.19 12.20 -21.49
C ILE A 47 -7.06 12.54 -22.98
N GLN A 48 -8.17 12.72 -23.67
CA GLN A 48 -8.22 13.04 -25.10
C GLN A 48 -9.01 14.32 -25.32
N CYS A 49 -8.39 15.26 -26.04
CA CYS A 49 -8.98 16.55 -26.38
C CYS A 49 -8.29 17.11 -27.64
N ASP A 50 -9.04 17.71 -28.54
CA ASP A 50 -8.54 18.37 -29.78
C ASP A 50 -7.55 17.50 -30.58
N GLY A 51 -7.86 16.22 -30.72
CA GLY A 51 -7.00 15.26 -31.43
C GLY A 51 -5.71 14.91 -30.73
N LYS A 52 -5.49 15.36 -29.51
CA LYS A 52 -4.34 15.05 -28.66
C LYS A 52 -4.68 14.04 -27.58
N THR A 53 -3.69 13.26 -27.21
CA THR A 53 -3.79 12.26 -26.12
C THR A 53 -2.74 12.53 -25.07
N VAL A 54 -3.18 12.71 -23.84
CA VAL A 54 -2.33 12.83 -22.65
C VAL A 54 -2.57 11.61 -21.76
N ILE A 55 -1.49 10.99 -21.29
CA ILE A 55 -1.55 10.03 -20.19
C ILE A 55 -1.07 10.72 -18.92
N HIS A 56 -1.88 10.69 -17.88
CA HIS A 56 -1.47 10.98 -16.51
C HIS A 56 -1.36 9.64 -15.78
N ALA A 57 -0.13 9.17 -15.58
CA ALA A 57 0.10 7.83 -15.04
C ALA A 57 -0.38 7.65 -13.60
N GLY A 58 -0.50 8.76 -12.83
CA GLY A 58 -0.65 8.69 -11.39
C GLY A 58 0.61 8.11 -10.76
N ASP A 59 0.52 7.78 -9.48
CA ASP A 59 1.54 7.01 -8.79
C ASP A 59 1.29 5.52 -9.04
N PHE A 60 2.34 4.76 -9.38
CA PHE A 60 2.20 3.36 -9.70
C PHE A 60 3.42 2.53 -9.27
N ARG A 61 3.24 1.21 -9.23
CA ARG A 61 4.33 0.23 -9.04
C ARG A 61 4.07 -1.03 -9.86
N GLU A 62 5.13 -1.73 -10.25
CA GLU A 62 5.02 -3.03 -10.95
C GLU A 62 5.37 -4.22 -10.03
N HIS A 63 5.90 -3.97 -8.85
CA HIS A 63 6.30 -4.99 -7.87
C HIS A 63 5.20 -5.37 -6.86
N GLY A 64 3.97 -4.85 -7.05
CA GLY A 64 2.76 -5.31 -6.36
C GLY A 64 2.15 -6.54 -7.02
N TYR A 65 1.18 -7.18 -6.38
CA TYR A 65 0.51 -8.39 -6.90
C TYR A 65 -0.23 -8.16 -8.22
N LEU A 66 -0.70 -6.96 -8.49
CA LEU A 66 -1.34 -6.58 -9.75
C LEU A 66 -0.44 -5.70 -10.63
N GLY A 67 0.85 -5.60 -10.32
CA GLY A 67 1.78 -4.70 -11.02
C GLY A 67 1.87 -4.94 -12.51
N GLU A 68 1.88 -6.19 -12.97
CA GLU A 68 1.86 -6.55 -14.39
C GLU A 68 0.61 -6.06 -15.15
N GLY A 69 -0.45 -5.71 -14.43
CA GLY A 69 -1.70 -5.20 -15.02
C GLY A 69 -1.50 -3.95 -15.85
N LEU A 70 -0.55 -3.08 -15.48
CA LEU A 70 -0.26 -1.84 -16.20
C LEU A 70 0.19 -2.12 -17.66
N ARG A 71 1.12 -3.06 -17.86
CA ARG A 71 1.59 -3.42 -19.22
C ARG A 71 0.47 -4.01 -20.06
N ARG A 72 -0.38 -4.86 -19.48
CA ARG A 72 -1.57 -5.41 -20.14
C ARG A 72 -2.58 -4.34 -20.53
N VAL A 73 -2.77 -3.30 -19.71
CA VAL A 73 -3.61 -2.14 -20.02
C VAL A 73 -3.04 -1.34 -21.19
N ILE A 74 -1.73 -1.05 -21.17
CA ILE A 74 -1.04 -0.32 -22.24
C ILE A 74 -1.24 -1.03 -23.60
N ASP A 75 -1.09 -2.34 -23.62
CA ASP A 75 -1.26 -3.18 -24.81
C ASP A 75 -2.75 -3.24 -25.25
N LYS A 76 -3.64 -3.68 -24.36
CA LYS A 76 -5.06 -3.90 -24.63
C LYS A 76 -5.78 -2.64 -25.16
N PHE A 77 -5.41 -1.48 -24.66
CA PHE A 77 -6.04 -0.20 -25.04
C PHE A 77 -5.20 0.60 -26.05
N HIS A 78 -4.22 -0.04 -26.67
CA HIS A 78 -3.37 0.53 -27.70
C HIS A 78 -2.81 1.92 -27.30
N ILE A 79 -2.26 2.01 -26.10
CA ILE A 79 -1.71 3.25 -25.55
C ILE A 79 -0.33 3.52 -26.18
N ALA A 80 0.49 2.48 -26.32
CA ALA A 80 1.84 2.57 -26.87
C ALA A 80 1.87 3.28 -28.22
N GLY A 81 2.72 4.29 -28.37
CA GLY A 81 2.89 5.08 -29.60
C GLY A 81 1.71 6.00 -29.98
N ASN A 82 0.62 5.99 -29.21
CA ASN A 82 -0.60 6.78 -29.46
C ASN A 82 -0.82 7.90 -28.43
N VAL A 83 0.26 8.30 -27.75
CA VAL A 83 0.25 9.34 -26.71
C VAL A 83 1.07 10.53 -27.19
N ASP A 84 0.56 11.74 -27.03
CA ASP A 84 1.31 12.95 -27.30
C ASP A 84 2.17 13.34 -26.09
N VAL A 85 1.58 13.33 -24.89
CA VAL A 85 2.26 13.73 -23.64
C VAL A 85 2.03 12.67 -22.55
N LEU A 86 3.10 12.32 -21.85
CA LEU A 86 3.07 11.47 -20.67
C LEU A 86 3.41 12.29 -19.43
N ILE A 87 2.48 12.37 -18.48
CA ILE A 87 2.70 12.92 -17.15
C ILE A 87 2.94 11.72 -16.23
N VAL A 88 4.09 11.64 -15.57
CA VAL A 88 4.52 10.45 -14.83
C VAL A 88 5.19 10.83 -13.51
N GLU A 89 5.03 9.97 -12.50
CA GLU A 89 5.69 10.13 -11.21
C GLU A 89 7.23 10.02 -11.34
N GLY A 90 7.92 10.61 -10.38
CA GLY A 90 9.38 10.51 -10.28
C GLY A 90 9.89 10.36 -8.85
N THR A 91 9.06 9.82 -7.94
CA THR A 91 9.32 9.74 -6.50
C THR A 91 10.69 9.12 -6.17
N ASN A 92 11.08 8.08 -6.88
CA ASN A 92 12.33 7.37 -6.64
C ASN A 92 13.52 7.89 -7.48
N VAL A 93 13.33 8.90 -8.34
CA VAL A 93 14.42 9.48 -9.13
C VAL A 93 15.35 10.29 -8.22
N GLY A 94 16.65 10.06 -8.35
CA GLY A 94 17.66 10.66 -7.46
C GLY A 94 17.84 9.93 -6.13
N GLN A 95 17.03 8.92 -5.85
CA GLN A 95 17.25 8.04 -4.71
C GLN A 95 18.36 7.01 -5.03
N PRO A 96 19.12 6.53 -4.02
CA PRO A 96 20.03 5.44 -4.24
C PRO A 96 19.32 4.26 -4.89
N ASN A 97 19.89 3.71 -5.95
CA ASN A 97 19.31 2.56 -6.66
C ASN A 97 19.38 1.31 -5.75
N LYS A 98 18.42 1.18 -4.89
CA LYS A 98 18.27 0.01 -4.01
C LYS A 98 17.33 -0.99 -4.68
N PRO A 99 17.61 -2.28 -4.57
CA PRO A 99 16.67 -3.30 -5.00
C PRO A 99 15.31 -3.07 -4.31
N VAL A 100 14.26 -2.97 -5.10
CA VAL A 100 12.89 -2.85 -4.61
C VAL A 100 12.36 -4.26 -4.42
N LYS A 101 11.93 -4.59 -3.21
CA LYS A 101 11.28 -5.88 -2.93
C LYS A 101 9.93 -5.96 -3.64
N SER A 102 9.57 -7.15 -4.11
CA SER A 102 8.19 -7.43 -4.48
C SER A 102 7.30 -7.59 -3.23
N GLU A 103 5.99 -7.48 -3.37
CA GLU A 103 5.07 -7.79 -2.27
C GLU A 103 5.11 -9.28 -1.88
N GLU A 104 5.48 -10.17 -2.78
CA GLU A 104 5.73 -11.57 -2.46
C GLU A 104 6.95 -11.75 -1.56
N GLU A 105 8.04 -11.04 -1.83
CA GLU A 105 9.21 -11.03 -0.93
C GLU A 105 8.88 -10.42 0.43
N VAL A 106 8.03 -9.39 0.48
CA VAL A 106 7.51 -8.81 1.72
C VAL A 106 6.67 -9.85 2.49
N CYS A 107 5.81 -10.59 1.80
CA CYS A 107 5.04 -11.70 2.39
C CYS A 107 5.96 -12.76 2.99
N ASN A 108 7.00 -13.17 2.27
CA ASN A 108 7.95 -14.16 2.74
C ASN A 108 8.74 -13.69 3.99
N CYS A 109 9.13 -12.42 4.03
CA CYS A 109 9.72 -11.84 5.24
C CYS A 109 8.72 -11.85 6.43
N PHE A 110 7.43 -11.60 6.20
CA PHE A 110 6.42 -11.75 7.26
C PHE A 110 6.31 -13.19 7.76
N LYS A 111 6.35 -14.19 6.87
CA LYS A 111 6.36 -15.62 7.26
C LYS A 111 7.56 -15.95 8.15
N GLU A 112 8.74 -15.45 7.82
CA GLU A 112 9.95 -15.65 8.63
C GLU A 112 9.84 -15.02 10.03
N ILE A 113 9.26 -13.81 10.13
CA ILE A 113 9.01 -13.14 11.41
C ILE A 113 8.00 -13.94 12.22
N MET A 114 6.90 -14.33 11.61
CA MET A 114 5.81 -15.08 12.24
C MET A 114 6.22 -16.48 12.68
N ALA A 115 7.14 -17.13 11.97
CA ALA A 115 7.73 -18.41 12.39
C ALA A 115 8.58 -18.30 13.66
N LYS A 116 9.18 -17.13 13.91
CA LYS A 116 10.07 -16.88 15.05
C LYS A 116 9.35 -16.22 16.24
N ARG A 117 8.19 -15.63 16.04
CA ARG A 117 7.49 -14.81 17.03
C ARG A 117 6.04 -15.28 17.17
N LYS A 118 5.63 -15.49 18.41
CA LYS A 118 4.27 -15.92 18.75
C LYS A 118 3.27 -14.78 18.57
N ASN A 119 3.66 -13.55 18.93
CA ASN A 119 2.82 -12.36 18.87
C ASN A 119 3.44 -11.35 17.92
N VAL A 120 2.68 -10.89 16.92
CA VAL A 120 3.18 -9.95 15.92
C VAL A 120 2.19 -8.80 15.77
N PHE A 121 2.63 -7.59 16.09
CA PHE A 121 1.93 -6.37 15.74
C PHE A 121 2.45 -5.82 14.43
N VAL A 122 1.56 -5.45 13.51
CA VAL A 122 1.94 -4.90 12.20
C VAL A 122 1.32 -3.53 12.01
N LEU A 123 2.16 -2.50 11.94
CA LEU A 123 1.75 -1.15 11.56
C LEU A 123 1.93 -0.96 10.06
N CYS A 124 0.83 -0.93 9.33
CA CYS A 124 0.78 -0.68 7.89
C CYS A 124 -0.42 0.20 7.52
N SER A 125 -0.41 0.72 6.30
CA SER A 125 -1.56 1.43 5.76
C SER A 125 -2.75 0.48 5.61
N SER A 126 -3.90 0.87 6.12
CA SER A 126 -5.15 0.11 5.93
C SER A 126 -5.69 0.19 4.48
N GLN A 127 -5.10 1.03 3.64
CA GLN A 127 -5.48 1.19 2.24
C GLN A 127 -4.51 0.50 1.27
N ASP A 128 -3.39 -0.03 1.76
CA ASP A 128 -2.46 -0.81 0.94
C ASP A 128 -2.95 -2.26 0.84
N ALA A 129 -3.76 -2.53 -0.19
CA ALA A 129 -4.36 -3.86 -0.41
C ALA A 129 -3.29 -4.95 -0.53
N ASP A 130 -2.20 -4.69 -1.24
CA ASP A 130 -1.11 -5.64 -1.42
C ASP A 130 -0.46 -5.99 -0.07
N ARG A 131 -0.23 -4.97 0.79
CA ARG A 131 0.35 -5.19 2.12
C ARG A 131 -0.59 -5.94 3.05
N LEU A 132 -1.88 -5.61 3.02
CA LEU A 132 -2.89 -6.36 3.79
C LEU A 132 -2.92 -7.82 3.37
N GLU A 133 -2.88 -8.08 2.05
CA GLU A 133 -2.78 -9.43 1.50
C GLU A 133 -1.51 -10.15 1.94
N SER A 134 -0.34 -9.48 1.86
CA SER A 134 0.95 -10.05 2.27
C SER A 134 0.95 -10.48 3.74
N VAL A 135 0.41 -9.64 4.64
CA VAL A 135 0.32 -9.96 6.08
C VAL A 135 -0.68 -11.09 6.32
N TYR A 136 -1.83 -11.05 5.64
CA TYR A 136 -2.87 -12.07 5.75
C TYR A 136 -2.38 -13.44 5.28
N GLN A 137 -1.78 -13.52 4.09
CA GLN A 137 -1.25 -14.76 3.52
C GLN A 137 -0.12 -15.33 4.41
N ALA A 138 0.76 -14.46 4.91
CA ALA A 138 1.81 -14.89 5.82
C ALA A 138 1.24 -15.49 7.10
N ASN A 139 0.21 -14.87 7.69
CA ASN A 139 -0.43 -15.37 8.90
C ASN A 139 -1.04 -16.76 8.70
N TYR A 140 -1.78 -16.97 7.62
CA TYR A 140 -2.46 -18.25 7.38
C TYR A 140 -1.58 -19.31 6.73
N SER A 141 -0.38 -18.96 6.29
CA SER A 141 0.62 -19.93 5.78
C SER A 141 1.62 -20.38 6.83
N THR A 142 1.56 -19.84 8.06
CA THR A 142 2.54 -20.10 9.12
C THR A 142 1.94 -20.99 10.20
N GLU A 143 2.65 -22.04 10.59
CA GLU A 143 2.32 -22.90 11.71
C GLU A 143 3.12 -22.51 12.96
N PRO A 144 2.57 -22.63 14.17
CA PRO A 144 1.17 -23.02 14.46
C PRO A 144 0.17 -21.90 14.10
N TRP A 145 -1.10 -22.30 13.86
CA TRP A 145 -2.19 -21.36 13.60
C TRP A 145 -2.33 -20.29 14.68
N ARG A 146 -2.65 -19.08 14.26
CA ARG A 146 -2.94 -17.93 15.15
C ARG A 146 -4.04 -17.04 14.59
N PRO A 147 -4.83 -16.35 15.45
CA PRO A 147 -5.83 -15.41 14.97
C PRO A 147 -5.18 -14.20 14.28
N PHE A 148 -5.78 -13.82 13.15
CA PHE A 148 -5.52 -12.56 12.47
C PHE A 148 -6.49 -11.51 13.02
N VAL A 149 -5.94 -10.48 13.65
CA VAL A 149 -6.71 -9.52 14.47
C VAL A 149 -6.59 -8.11 13.91
N CYS A 150 -7.67 -7.36 13.91
CA CYS A 150 -7.68 -5.95 13.50
C CYS A 150 -8.82 -5.19 14.19
N ASP A 151 -8.99 -3.90 13.90
CA ASP A 151 -10.19 -3.18 14.32
C ASP A 151 -11.33 -3.30 13.29
N SER A 152 -12.52 -2.79 13.64
CA SER A 152 -13.69 -2.86 12.75
C SER A 152 -13.49 -2.12 11.43
N PHE A 153 -12.76 -0.99 11.44
CA PHE A 153 -12.46 -0.24 10.22
C PHE A 153 -11.57 -1.04 9.27
N GLN A 154 -10.52 -1.70 9.80
CA GLN A 154 -9.63 -2.53 8.99
C GLN A 154 -10.34 -3.78 8.48
N ALA A 155 -11.19 -4.40 9.30
CA ALA A 155 -11.99 -5.56 8.88
C ALA A 155 -12.94 -5.19 7.73
N GLU A 156 -13.65 -4.07 7.82
CA GLU A 156 -14.51 -3.56 6.75
C GLU A 156 -13.71 -3.23 5.49
N THR A 157 -12.52 -2.67 5.63
CA THR A 157 -11.64 -2.38 4.50
C THR A 157 -11.18 -3.65 3.79
N ILE A 158 -10.78 -4.68 4.55
CA ILE A 158 -10.40 -5.99 4.01
C ILE A 158 -11.57 -6.63 3.26
N ASP A 159 -12.77 -6.60 3.82
CA ASP A 159 -13.97 -7.13 3.18
C ASP A 159 -14.28 -6.42 1.86
N ARG A 160 -14.18 -5.10 1.82
CA ARG A 160 -14.35 -4.30 0.59
C ARG A 160 -13.30 -4.64 -0.47
N ILE A 161 -12.02 -4.74 -0.07
CA ILE A 161 -10.95 -5.15 -0.97
C ILE A 161 -11.27 -6.54 -1.56
N ALA A 162 -11.65 -7.50 -0.72
CA ALA A 162 -12.03 -8.84 -1.18
C ALA A 162 -13.17 -8.82 -2.21
N GLN A 163 -14.16 -7.96 -2.03
CA GLN A 163 -15.29 -7.82 -2.96
C GLN A 163 -14.88 -7.16 -4.28
N GLU A 164 -14.14 -6.04 -4.23
CA GLU A 164 -13.74 -5.27 -5.41
C GLU A 164 -12.70 -6.00 -6.28
N TYR A 165 -11.79 -6.75 -5.65
CA TYR A 165 -10.74 -7.49 -6.37
C TYR A 165 -11.13 -8.92 -6.71
N LYS A 166 -12.38 -9.32 -6.44
CA LYS A 166 -12.88 -10.68 -6.71
C LYS A 166 -12.73 -11.04 -8.20
N GLY A 167 -12.00 -12.11 -8.46
CA GLY A 167 -11.78 -12.63 -9.81
C GLY A 167 -10.64 -11.96 -10.59
N LEU A 168 -9.88 -11.04 -10.00
CA LEU A 168 -8.71 -10.44 -10.64
C LEU A 168 -7.45 -11.30 -10.55
N GLY A 169 -7.51 -12.44 -9.89
CA GLY A 169 -6.39 -13.37 -9.74
C GLY A 169 -6.48 -14.17 -8.45
N PRO A 170 -5.40 -14.86 -8.04
CA PRO A 170 -5.37 -15.68 -6.84
C PRO A 170 -5.21 -14.87 -5.54
N HIS A 171 -4.95 -13.58 -5.65
CA HIS A 171 -4.75 -12.69 -4.50
C HIS A 171 -6.06 -12.02 -4.05
N TYR A 172 -6.05 -11.42 -2.86
CA TYR A 172 -7.15 -10.67 -2.22
C TYR A 172 -8.40 -11.50 -1.93
N GLN A 173 -8.25 -12.81 -1.81
CA GLN A 173 -9.39 -13.67 -1.53
C GLN A 173 -9.71 -13.77 -0.04
N PHE A 174 -8.95 -13.23 0.87
CA PHE A 174 -9.13 -13.15 2.34
C PHE A 174 -10.10 -14.19 2.96
N ASP A 175 -10.19 -15.39 2.34
CA ASP A 175 -11.14 -16.47 2.64
C ASP A 175 -10.49 -17.64 3.39
N LYS A 176 -9.16 -17.61 3.58
CA LYS A 176 -8.40 -18.68 4.23
C LYS A 176 -8.68 -18.83 5.71
N GLY A 177 -9.29 -17.80 6.32
CA GLY A 177 -9.62 -17.82 7.73
C GLY A 177 -10.38 -16.59 8.19
N VAL A 178 -10.77 -16.60 9.44
CA VAL A 178 -11.58 -15.54 10.05
C VAL A 178 -10.72 -14.36 10.44
N VAL A 179 -11.10 -13.17 9.98
CA VAL A 179 -10.57 -11.90 10.49
C VAL A 179 -11.28 -11.57 11.80
N TYR A 180 -10.53 -11.52 12.90
CA TYR A 180 -11.07 -11.25 14.22
C TYR A 180 -11.06 -9.75 14.51
N VAL A 181 -12.23 -9.21 14.89
CA VAL A 181 -12.35 -7.80 15.27
C VAL A 181 -12.10 -7.64 16.76
N TYR A 182 -11.06 -6.91 17.12
CA TYR A 182 -10.80 -6.52 18.49
C TYR A 182 -11.63 -5.29 18.87
N ASN A 183 -12.41 -5.41 19.95
CA ASN A 183 -13.20 -4.30 20.50
C ASN A 183 -13.16 -4.37 22.03
N TYR A 184 -12.47 -3.43 22.66
CA TYR A 184 -12.10 -3.44 24.08
C TYR A 184 -13.23 -3.72 25.09
N ASN A 185 -14.46 -3.33 24.75
CA ASN A 185 -15.61 -3.37 25.70
C ASN A 185 -16.61 -4.50 25.43
N SER A 186 -16.33 -5.47 24.57
CA SER A 186 -17.32 -6.52 24.24
C SER A 186 -17.06 -7.84 24.96
N VAL A 187 -18.14 -8.53 25.33
CA VAL A 187 -18.10 -9.90 25.86
C VAL A 187 -17.41 -10.85 24.88
N MET A 188 -17.48 -10.56 23.57
CA MET A 188 -16.83 -11.31 22.50
C MET A 188 -15.31 -11.27 22.58
N ASN A 189 -14.73 -10.21 23.14
CA ASN A 189 -13.28 -10.12 23.31
C ASN A 189 -12.70 -11.13 24.30
N LYS A 190 -13.45 -11.61 25.28
CA LYS A 190 -12.94 -12.60 26.24
C LYS A 190 -12.49 -13.89 25.53
N GLY A 191 -13.29 -14.37 24.58
CA GLY A 191 -12.94 -15.55 23.78
C GLY A 191 -11.75 -15.29 22.85
N LEU A 192 -11.69 -14.12 22.22
CA LEU A 192 -10.55 -13.73 21.38
C LEU A 192 -9.27 -13.58 22.20
N VAL A 193 -9.31 -12.90 23.34
CA VAL A 193 -8.16 -12.73 24.24
C VAL A 193 -7.65 -14.10 24.73
N ALA A 194 -8.54 -15.05 25.05
CA ALA A 194 -8.14 -16.41 25.41
C ALA A 194 -7.37 -17.08 24.26
N LYS A 195 -7.86 -17.02 23.04
CA LYS A 195 -7.15 -17.53 21.84
C LYS A 195 -5.81 -16.83 21.63
N MET A 196 -5.74 -15.50 21.77
CA MET A 196 -4.49 -14.75 21.62
C MET A 196 -3.44 -15.19 22.65
N LYS A 197 -3.83 -15.47 23.88
CA LYS A 197 -2.93 -15.98 24.93
C LYS A 197 -2.42 -17.38 24.62
N GLU A 198 -3.29 -18.24 24.14
CA GLU A 198 -2.98 -19.63 23.83
C GLU A 198 -2.12 -19.76 22.56
N CYS A 199 -2.62 -19.24 21.44
CA CYS A 199 -2.04 -19.45 20.12
C CYS A 199 -1.06 -18.35 19.68
N GLY A 200 -0.98 -17.23 20.40
CA GLY A 200 -0.39 -16.00 19.88
C GLY A 200 -1.33 -15.30 18.92
N PHE A 201 -0.83 -14.31 18.18
CA PHE A 201 -1.65 -13.54 17.22
C PHE A 201 -0.80 -12.78 16.21
N THR A 202 -1.44 -12.40 15.11
CA THR A 202 -1.00 -11.32 14.23
C THR A 202 -2.04 -10.21 14.28
N MET A 203 -1.67 -9.01 14.70
CA MET A 203 -2.59 -7.88 14.86
C MET A 203 -2.18 -6.70 13.98
N LEU A 204 -3.07 -6.31 13.08
CA LEU A 204 -2.94 -5.04 12.37
C LEU A 204 -3.21 -3.88 13.33
N ILE A 205 -2.34 -2.89 13.33
CA ILE A 205 -2.47 -1.71 14.20
C ILE A 205 -2.37 -0.42 13.39
N ARG A 206 -2.88 0.67 13.98
CA ARG A 206 -2.80 2.03 13.43
C ARG A 206 -2.27 2.98 14.49
N SER A 207 -1.53 4.02 14.10
CA SER A 207 -1.02 5.03 15.03
C SER A 207 -2.17 5.90 15.56
N SER A 208 -2.70 5.55 16.73
CA SER A 208 -3.74 6.29 17.44
C SER A 208 -3.73 5.94 18.92
N ASP A 209 -4.25 6.84 19.76
CA ASP A 209 -4.34 6.65 21.21
C ASP A 209 -5.11 5.37 21.57
N LYS A 210 -6.20 5.10 20.86
CA LYS A 210 -6.97 3.87 21.01
C LYS A 210 -6.11 2.60 20.85
N PHE A 211 -5.24 2.57 19.85
CA PHE A 211 -4.36 1.42 19.64
C PHE A 211 -3.24 1.37 20.68
N ALA A 212 -2.75 2.51 21.15
CA ALA A 212 -1.78 2.55 22.25
C ALA A 212 -2.35 1.88 23.50
N GLU A 213 -3.56 2.27 23.93
CA GLU A 213 -4.26 1.64 25.05
C GLU A 213 -4.46 0.13 24.87
N TRP A 214 -4.89 -0.30 23.69
CA TRP A 214 -5.09 -1.72 23.39
C TRP A 214 -3.80 -2.54 23.44
N ILE A 215 -2.74 -1.99 22.92
CA ILE A 215 -1.42 -2.64 22.91
C ILE A 215 -0.91 -2.76 24.34
N ASP A 216 -1.00 -1.71 25.14
CA ASP A 216 -0.61 -1.74 26.56
C ASP A 216 -1.32 -2.86 27.33
N ASP A 217 -2.62 -3.03 27.10
CA ASP A 217 -3.39 -4.11 27.72
C ASP A 217 -3.01 -5.49 27.21
N ILE A 218 -2.79 -5.64 25.92
CA ILE A 218 -2.36 -6.90 25.31
C ILE A 218 -0.96 -7.29 25.79
N LEU A 219 -0.05 -6.34 25.87
CA LEU A 219 1.32 -6.59 26.33
C LEU A 219 1.40 -7.08 27.78
N LYS A 220 0.40 -6.83 28.63
CA LYS A 220 0.35 -7.36 30.01
C LYS A 220 0.33 -8.89 30.07
N PHE A 221 -0.11 -9.56 29.01
CA PHE A 221 -0.14 -11.01 28.93
C PHE A 221 0.83 -11.61 27.88
N CYS A 222 1.57 -10.78 27.18
CA CYS A 222 2.55 -11.24 26.18
C CYS A 222 3.94 -11.41 26.78
N ASN A 223 4.66 -12.43 26.34
CA ASN A 223 6.11 -12.52 26.58
C ASN A 223 6.82 -11.58 25.57
N LYS A 224 7.66 -10.68 26.08
CA LYS A 224 8.40 -9.72 25.25
C LYS A 224 9.31 -10.39 24.23
N GLU A 225 9.96 -11.50 24.60
CA GLU A 225 10.88 -12.24 23.73
C GLU A 225 10.14 -12.95 22.57
N GLU A 226 8.87 -13.27 22.77
CA GLU A 226 7.99 -13.89 21.77
C GLU A 226 7.17 -12.86 20.97
N THR A 227 7.34 -11.56 21.25
CA THR A 227 6.56 -10.49 20.65
C THR A 227 7.43 -9.65 19.72
N SER A 228 6.93 -9.40 18.52
CA SER A 228 7.55 -8.50 17.54
C SER A 228 6.61 -7.37 17.16
N PHE A 229 7.21 -6.21 16.91
CA PHE A 229 6.55 -5.08 16.31
C PHE A 229 7.14 -4.85 14.92
N VAL A 230 6.31 -4.95 13.89
CA VAL A 230 6.72 -4.76 12.50
C VAL A 230 6.21 -3.42 11.99
N TYR A 231 7.14 -2.55 11.60
CA TYR A 231 6.85 -1.32 10.91
C TYR A 231 6.88 -1.55 9.40
N SER A 232 5.74 -1.39 8.76
CA SER A 232 5.52 -1.71 7.34
C SER A 232 4.98 -0.52 6.55
N MET A 233 5.54 0.66 6.82
CA MET A 233 5.23 1.93 6.15
C MET A 233 6.52 2.62 5.72
N TYR A 234 6.40 3.74 5.01
CA TYR A 234 7.55 4.54 4.60
C TYR A 234 8.36 5.02 5.81
N ARG A 235 9.66 4.71 5.80
CA ARG A 235 10.57 5.00 6.91
C ARG A 235 10.69 6.49 7.23
N GLY A 236 10.51 7.35 6.23
CA GLY A 236 10.53 8.79 6.40
C GLY A 236 9.48 9.34 7.38
N TYR A 237 8.40 8.61 7.65
CA TYR A 237 7.43 9.06 8.66
C TYR A 237 7.97 9.03 10.10
N VAL A 238 9.01 8.26 10.36
CA VAL A 238 9.57 8.04 11.70
C VAL A 238 11.06 8.40 11.81
N GLU A 239 11.68 8.82 10.73
CA GLU A 239 13.08 9.25 10.69
C GLU A 239 13.18 10.71 10.25
N LYS A 240 13.60 11.59 11.17
CA LYS A 240 13.67 13.06 10.92
C LYS A 240 14.60 13.46 9.78
N SER A 241 15.59 12.62 9.47
CA SER A 241 16.53 12.85 8.37
C SER A 241 15.92 12.61 6.98
N TRP A 242 14.72 12.07 6.92
CA TRP A 242 13.99 11.78 5.69
C TRP A 242 12.81 12.73 5.52
N GLY A 243 12.41 13.05 4.31
CA GLY A 243 11.21 13.84 4.06
C GLY A 243 9.94 13.13 4.52
N GLY A 244 8.96 13.89 5.04
CA GLY A 244 7.67 13.36 5.44
C GLY A 244 7.51 12.97 6.91
N TYR A 245 8.46 13.35 7.77
CA TYR A 245 8.39 13.02 9.21
C TYR A 245 7.04 13.36 9.85
N ASN A 246 6.51 12.39 10.59
CA ASN A 246 5.25 12.47 11.31
C ASN A 246 5.47 12.20 12.80
N GLU A 247 5.46 13.26 13.59
CA GLU A 247 5.72 13.20 15.03
C GLU A 247 4.74 12.28 15.77
N LYS A 248 3.46 12.23 15.37
CA LYS A 248 2.46 11.37 16.00
C LYS A 248 2.76 9.88 15.77
N THR A 249 3.19 9.53 14.57
CA THR A 249 3.57 8.14 14.25
C THR A 249 4.83 7.74 14.99
N ASP A 250 5.84 8.62 15.05
CA ASP A 250 7.08 8.35 15.79
C ASP A 250 6.80 8.21 17.30
N ALA A 251 6.04 9.11 17.89
CA ALA A 251 5.63 9.05 19.29
C ALA A 251 4.82 7.78 19.62
N PHE A 252 3.97 7.33 18.70
CA PHE A 252 3.21 6.08 18.85
C PHE A 252 4.13 4.86 18.89
N ILE A 253 5.17 4.83 18.08
CA ILE A 253 6.08 3.68 17.97
C ILE A 253 7.04 3.60 19.16
N LEU A 254 7.50 4.72 19.67
CA LEU A 254 8.54 4.80 20.72
C LEU A 254 8.32 3.86 21.92
N PRO A 255 7.13 3.81 22.55
CA PRO A 255 6.87 2.89 23.66
C PRO A 255 6.89 1.41 23.26
N LEU A 256 6.46 1.09 22.06
CA LEU A 256 6.33 -0.29 21.57
C LEU A 256 7.69 -0.95 21.33
N VAL A 257 8.70 -0.14 21.08
CA VAL A 257 10.05 -0.59 20.74
C VAL A 257 11.05 -0.37 21.87
N ALA A 258 10.61 0.25 22.96
CA ALA A 258 11.42 0.41 24.17
C ALA A 258 11.67 -0.97 24.80
N GLY A 259 12.85 -1.53 24.56
CA GLY A 259 13.28 -2.85 25.04
C GLY A 259 13.30 -3.96 24.00
N SER A 260 12.97 -3.69 22.73
CA SER A 260 13.27 -4.62 21.65
C SER A 260 14.79 -4.65 21.36
N THR A 261 15.32 -5.83 21.09
CA THR A 261 16.72 -5.99 20.67
C THR A 261 16.94 -5.24 19.38
N PRO A 262 18.03 -4.45 19.25
CA PRO A 262 18.39 -3.82 17.98
C PRO A 262 18.53 -4.88 16.90
N ASP A 263 18.08 -4.60 15.68
CA ASP A 263 18.42 -5.45 14.56
C ASP A 263 19.95 -5.47 14.33
N LEU A 264 20.42 -6.52 13.69
CA LEU A 264 21.86 -6.74 13.43
C LEU A 264 22.54 -5.64 12.59
N LYS A 265 21.81 -4.62 12.14
CA LYS A 265 22.28 -3.49 11.34
C LYS A 265 22.29 -2.15 12.11
N GLY A 266 22.06 -2.20 13.44
CA GLY A 266 22.21 -1.03 14.30
C GLY A 266 21.11 0.05 14.16
N SER A 267 20.02 -0.23 13.47
CA SER A 267 18.79 0.56 13.49
C SER A 267 17.68 -0.26 14.09
N LYS A 268 17.44 -0.58 15.09
CA LYS A 268 17.08 -0.18 16.21
C LYS A 268 15.82 -0.37 17.02
N ARG A 269 14.67 -0.27 16.49
CA ARG A 269 13.47 -0.14 17.30
C ARG A 269 12.37 -1.12 16.93
N TYR A 270 12.39 -1.65 15.69
CA TYR A 270 11.31 -2.48 15.13
C TYR A 270 11.84 -3.33 13.97
N ASP A 271 11.16 -4.42 13.70
CA ASP A 271 11.38 -5.15 12.45
C ASP A 271 10.85 -4.31 11.29
N TYR A 272 11.69 -4.02 10.32
CA TYR A 272 11.29 -3.23 9.15
C TYR A 272 11.02 -4.13 7.95
N ASN A 273 9.77 -4.19 7.51
CA ASN A 273 9.37 -4.98 6.35
C ASN A 273 8.42 -4.18 5.46
N HIS A 274 8.99 -3.50 4.48
CA HIS A 274 8.26 -2.59 3.60
C HIS A 274 8.87 -2.60 2.20
N THR A 275 8.03 -2.33 1.20
CA THR A 275 8.43 -1.93 -0.15
C THR A 275 7.68 -0.68 -0.57
N SER A 276 8.26 0.08 -1.50
CA SER A 276 7.70 1.36 -1.97
C SER A 276 6.34 1.16 -2.66
N GLY A 277 5.45 2.13 -2.51
CA GLY A 277 4.24 2.24 -3.32
C GLY A 277 4.47 2.76 -4.73
N HIS A 278 5.70 3.24 -5.03
CA HIS A 278 6.07 3.93 -6.26
C HIS A 278 6.98 3.09 -7.15
N ALA A 279 6.96 3.40 -8.43
CA ALA A 279 7.76 2.70 -9.43
C ALA A 279 9.26 2.68 -9.07
N SER A 280 9.92 1.55 -9.32
CA SER A 280 11.37 1.53 -9.34
C SER A 280 11.88 2.38 -10.51
N ILE A 281 13.13 2.85 -10.45
CA ILE A 281 13.76 3.61 -11.56
C ILE A 281 13.71 2.79 -12.86
N GLN A 282 13.97 1.49 -12.77
CA GLN A 282 13.94 0.60 -13.94
C GLN A 282 12.53 0.48 -14.51
N SER A 283 11.52 0.25 -13.66
CA SER A 283 10.11 0.17 -14.05
C SER A 283 9.63 1.48 -14.67
N LEU A 284 9.98 2.62 -14.05
CA LEU A 284 9.64 3.95 -14.57
C LEU A 284 10.20 4.14 -16.00
N LYS A 285 11.46 3.82 -16.21
CA LYS A 285 12.12 3.92 -17.52
C LYS A 285 11.42 3.03 -18.54
N GLU A 286 11.21 1.75 -18.23
CA GLU A 286 10.59 0.79 -19.15
C GLU A 286 9.16 1.17 -19.53
N ILE A 287 8.37 1.69 -18.58
CA ILE A 287 6.99 2.17 -18.85
C ILE A 287 7.00 3.41 -19.72
N CYS A 288 7.92 4.36 -19.49
CA CYS A 288 8.06 5.53 -20.35
C CYS A 288 8.45 5.14 -21.79
N GLU A 289 9.39 4.21 -21.93
CA GLU A 289 9.81 3.67 -23.24
C GLU A 289 8.67 2.92 -23.93
N LEU A 290 7.92 2.09 -23.18
CA LEU A 290 6.78 1.32 -23.71
C LEU A 290 5.64 2.23 -24.20
N ILE A 291 5.30 3.27 -23.44
CA ILE A 291 4.27 4.25 -23.84
C ILE A 291 4.76 5.06 -25.05
N GLY A 292 6.02 5.48 -25.07
CA GLY A 292 6.68 6.16 -26.19
C GLY A 292 5.94 7.45 -26.60
N PRO A 293 5.80 8.47 -25.72
CA PRO A 293 5.06 9.69 -26.06
C PRO A 293 5.77 10.47 -27.16
N LYS A 294 4.97 11.08 -28.06
CA LYS A 294 5.46 11.75 -29.29
C LYS A 294 6.09 13.11 -29.02
N THR A 295 5.62 13.81 -27.96
CA THR A 295 6.00 15.22 -27.75
C THR A 295 6.81 15.40 -26.48
N ALA A 296 6.31 14.95 -25.32
CA ALA A 296 6.97 15.20 -24.04
C ALA A 296 6.68 14.15 -22.96
N ILE A 297 7.62 14.01 -22.05
CA ILE A 297 7.45 13.35 -20.74
C ILE A 297 7.54 14.45 -19.68
N ILE A 298 6.50 14.59 -18.87
CA ILE A 298 6.43 15.59 -17.80
C ILE A 298 6.49 14.86 -16.46
N PRO A 299 7.62 14.92 -15.75
CA PRO A 299 7.72 14.32 -14.44
C PRO A 299 6.98 15.16 -13.39
N ILE A 300 6.27 14.48 -12.50
CA ILE A 300 5.61 15.06 -11.32
C ILE A 300 5.97 14.24 -10.08
N HIS A 301 5.58 14.70 -8.91
CA HIS A 301 5.76 13.98 -7.64
C HIS A 301 7.21 13.48 -7.47
N HIS A 302 8.16 14.38 -7.55
CA HIS A 302 9.59 14.07 -7.44
C HIS A 302 10.32 15.08 -6.55
N ASN A 303 11.50 14.72 -6.09
CA ASN A 303 12.38 15.66 -5.41
C ASN A 303 12.75 16.80 -6.40
N PRO A 304 12.73 18.08 -5.99
CA PRO A 304 13.16 19.21 -6.83
C PRO A 304 14.54 19.01 -7.47
N ASP A 305 15.45 18.32 -6.79
CA ASP A 305 16.81 18.06 -7.24
C ASP A 305 16.95 16.79 -8.09
N ALA A 306 15.84 16.09 -8.39
CA ALA A 306 15.88 14.87 -9.18
C ALA A 306 16.31 15.15 -10.63
N ASP A 307 17.36 14.47 -11.07
CA ASP A 307 17.86 14.54 -12.44
C ASP A 307 17.33 13.38 -13.29
N PHE A 308 16.36 13.66 -14.14
CA PHE A 308 15.72 12.69 -15.03
C PHE A 308 16.60 12.31 -16.22
N HIS A 309 17.65 13.07 -16.55
CA HIS A 309 18.62 12.70 -17.58
C HIS A 309 19.41 11.47 -17.18
N THR A 310 19.66 11.25 -15.88
CA THR A 310 20.40 10.08 -15.37
C THR A 310 19.69 8.76 -15.64
N ILE A 311 18.37 8.77 -15.88
CA ILE A 311 17.58 7.60 -16.22
C ILE A 311 17.16 7.58 -17.70
N GLY A 312 17.71 8.49 -18.51
CA GLY A 312 17.44 8.57 -19.94
C GLY A 312 16.09 9.21 -20.31
N LEU A 313 15.39 9.79 -19.35
CA LEU A 313 14.20 10.60 -19.62
C LEU A 313 14.60 12.06 -19.81
N ARG A 314 14.22 12.65 -20.94
CA ARG A 314 14.45 14.07 -21.19
C ARG A 314 13.42 14.90 -20.43
N LYS A 315 13.91 15.89 -19.72
CA LYS A 315 13.10 16.95 -19.14
C LYS A 315 13.06 18.07 -20.17
N ASP A 316 12.09 18.07 -21.04
CA ASP A 316 11.86 19.18 -21.96
C ASP A 316 10.83 20.15 -21.36
#